data_bf18022358a7125f505a35e1dbc63e6f
#
_entry.id   bf18022358a7125f505a35e1dbc63e6f
#
_cell.length_a   1.000
_cell.length_b   1.000
_cell.length_c   1.000
_cell.angle_alpha   90.00
_cell.angle_beta   90.00
_cell.angle_gamma   90.00
#
_symmetry.space_group_name_H-M   'P 1'
#
loop_
_entity.id
_entity.type
_entity.pdbx_description
1 polymer ?
#
loop_
_entity_poly.entity_id
_entity_poly.type
_entity_poly.pdbx_seq_one_letter_code
_entity_poly.pdbx_strand_id
1 'polypeptide(L)'
;HNSAESLENRLKRLSDEAGRMVILDGVFSMSGDIADLPSIVPVAKRHGAMVYVDEAHSLGVLGRQGRGTVDHFGLDDDVDIVMGIFSKSLGSMGGFIAGNAELVEYLKHKSRCLIFTAALAPAIVGGVMKALEIMQEETWRIDQLWRNTRKMHEGFKRIGFQIGETQTPIVPILIGSEAKAFVFTQRLFEEGVFATPAIYPAVRYGEAIVRTSFM
;
A
#
# COMPACT_ATOMS: atom_id res chain seq x y z
N HIS A 1 3.22 -3.71 14.61
CA HIS A 1 3.28 -3.35 13.22
C HIS A 1 4.29 -4.25 12.49
N ASN A 2 3.91 -4.82 11.34
CA ASN A 2 4.76 -5.59 10.43
C ASN A 2 5.61 -6.68 11.13
N SER A 3 4.97 -7.52 11.98
CA SER A 3 5.65 -8.51 12.83
C SER A 3 4.98 -9.87 12.78
N ALA A 4 5.69 -10.85 12.23
CA ALA A 4 5.27 -12.24 12.15
C ALA A 4 5.11 -12.86 13.55
N GLU A 5 5.99 -12.54 14.51
CA GLU A 5 5.90 -13.00 15.89
C GLU A 5 4.62 -12.49 16.58
N SER A 6 4.30 -11.21 16.42
CA SER A 6 3.07 -10.63 16.96
C SER A 6 1.83 -11.27 16.35
N LEU A 7 1.85 -11.57 15.05
CA LEU A 7 0.79 -12.29 14.37
C LEU A 7 0.63 -13.70 14.94
N GLU A 8 1.71 -14.46 15.03
CA GLU A 8 1.69 -15.82 15.56
C GLU A 8 1.11 -15.89 16.98
N ASN A 9 1.54 -14.97 17.85
CA ASN A 9 1.04 -14.86 19.21
C ASN A 9 -0.47 -14.54 19.29
N ARG A 10 -1.02 -13.85 18.29
CA ARG A 10 -2.47 -13.60 18.19
C ARG A 10 -3.20 -14.83 17.66
N LEU A 11 -2.71 -15.47 16.61
CA LEU A 11 -3.34 -16.64 16.00
C LEU A 11 -3.42 -17.82 16.96
N LYS A 12 -2.39 -18.05 17.79
CA LYS A 12 -2.37 -19.07 18.84
C LYS A 12 -3.47 -18.93 19.90
N ARG A 13 -4.08 -17.76 20.02
CA ARG A 13 -5.15 -17.48 21.01
C ARG A 13 -6.55 -17.73 20.45
N LEU A 14 -6.68 -17.96 19.15
CA LEU A 14 -7.97 -18.21 18.51
C LEU A 14 -8.37 -19.69 18.67
N SER A 15 -9.68 -19.96 18.76
CA SER A 15 -10.17 -21.32 18.75
C SER A 15 -9.95 -21.97 17.38
N ASP A 16 -9.81 -23.30 17.35
CA ASP A 16 -9.58 -24.03 16.10
C ASP A 16 -10.77 -23.98 15.13
N GLU A 17 -11.98 -23.71 15.65
CA GLU A 17 -13.20 -23.54 14.86
C GLU A 17 -13.35 -22.15 14.23
N ALA A 18 -12.54 -21.18 14.62
CA ALA A 18 -12.64 -19.81 14.11
C ALA A 18 -12.12 -19.72 12.68
N GLY A 19 -12.92 -19.16 11.79
CA GLY A 19 -12.41 -18.67 10.49
C GLY A 19 -11.36 -17.58 10.71
N ARG A 20 -10.21 -17.68 10.03
CA ARG A 20 -9.07 -16.79 10.23
C ARG A 20 -8.71 -16.11 8.93
N MET A 21 -8.49 -14.79 8.99
CA MET A 21 -7.99 -14.01 7.86
C MET A 21 -6.95 -13.00 8.37
N VAL A 22 -5.81 -12.94 7.70
CA VAL A 22 -4.77 -11.93 7.90
C VAL A 22 -4.92 -10.90 6.80
N ILE A 23 -5.20 -9.65 7.17
CA ILE A 23 -5.36 -8.53 6.25
C ILE A 23 -4.23 -7.53 6.53
N LEU A 24 -3.49 -7.15 5.49
CA LEU A 24 -2.41 -6.20 5.61
C LEU A 24 -2.19 -5.42 4.31
N ASP A 25 -1.64 -4.21 4.43
CA ASP A 25 -1.16 -3.44 3.27
C ASP A 25 0.14 -4.06 2.75
N GLY A 26 0.32 -4.13 1.44
CA GLY A 26 1.61 -4.51 0.83
C GLY A 26 2.67 -3.43 1.04
N VAL A 27 2.27 -2.15 0.96
CA VAL A 27 3.06 -0.98 1.35
C VAL A 27 2.24 -0.13 2.29
N PHE A 28 2.78 0.17 3.48
CA PHE A 28 2.08 0.95 4.49
C PHE A 28 2.04 2.43 4.13
N SER A 29 0.85 2.98 4.08
CA SER A 29 0.56 4.30 3.50
C SER A 29 1.21 5.49 4.22
N MET A 30 1.47 5.39 5.52
CA MET A 30 2.04 6.48 6.32
C MET A 30 3.55 6.35 6.50
N SER A 31 4.04 5.15 6.74
CA SER A 31 5.46 4.87 7.01
C SER A 31 6.28 4.58 5.75
N GLY A 32 5.65 4.12 4.67
CA GLY A 32 6.32 3.78 3.43
C GLY A 32 7.17 2.50 3.48
N ASP A 33 7.05 1.72 4.56
CA ASP A 33 7.69 0.42 4.65
C ASP A 33 6.91 -0.64 3.86
N ILE A 34 7.60 -1.67 3.43
CA ILE A 34 7.03 -2.82 2.73
C ILE A 34 6.63 -3.87 3.77
N ALA A 35 5.50 -4.53 3.55
CA ALA A 35 5.09 -5.65 4.40
C ALA A 35 6.10 -6.81 4.32
N ASP A 36 6.47 -7.36 5.45
CA ASP A 36 7.32 -8.56 5.54
C ASP A 36 6.50 -9.82 5.21
N LEU A 37 5.99 -9.88 3.97
CA LEU A 37 5.20 -11.02 3.49
C LEU A 37 5.94 -12.34 3.61
N PRO A 38 7.27 -12.42 3.32
CA PRO A 38 8.01 -13.67 3.46
C PRO A 38 7.97 -14.27 4.86
N SER A 39 7.91 -13.44 5.90
CA SER A 39 7.78 -13.92 7.29
C SER A 39 6.32 -14.11 7.72
N ILE A 40 5.40 -13.25 7.26
CA ILE A 40 3.99 -13.22 7.68
C ILE A 40 3.17 -14.34 7.04
N VAL A 41 3.32 -14.56 5.73
CA VAL A 41 2.52 -15.54 4.98
C VAL A 41 2.70 -16.95 5.50
N PRO A 42 3.92 -17.47 5.74
CA PRO A 42 4.09 -18.82 6.31
C PRO A 42 3.46 -18.97 7.70
N VAL A 43 3.48 -17.91 8.52
CA VAL A 43 2.81 -17.93 9.83
C VAL A 43 1.29 -18.04 9.64
N ALA A 44 0.69 -17.24 8.79
CA ALA A 44 -0.74 -17.27 8.49
C ALA A 44 -1.17 -18.69 8.02
N LYS A 45 -0.44 -19.23 7.04
CA LYS A 45 -0.75 -20.55 6.46
C LYS A 45 -0.63 -21.68 7.49
N ARG A 46 0.39 -21.70 8.37
CA ARG A 46 0.50 -22.69 9.45
C ARG A 46 -0.70 -22.70 10.39
N HIS A 47 -1.35 -21.58 10.56
CA HIS A 47 -2.56 -21.42 11.39
C HIS A 47 -3.88 -21.51 10.60
N GLY A 48 -3.86 -21.94 9.35
CA GLY A 48 -5.04 -22.06 8.50
C GLY A 48 -5.74 -20.74 8.20
N ALA A 49 -5.00 -19.63 8.24
CA ALA A 49 -5.54 -18.32 7.94
C ALA A 49 -5.44 -17.99 6.45
N MET A 50 -6.48 -17.41 5.89
CA MET A 50 -6.44 -16.76 4.58
C MET A 50 -5.58 -15.50 4.67
N VAL A 51 -4.86 -15.18 3.59
CA VAL A 51 -4.05 -13.97 3.47
C VAL A 51 -4.65 -13.03 2.45
N TYR A 52 -4.95 -11.81 2.88
CA TYR A 52 -5.44 -10.72 2.04
C TYR A 52 -4.39 -9.61 2.03
N VAL A 53 -3.90 -9.24 0.84
CA VAL A 53 -2.94 -8.16 0.66
C VAL A 53 -3.59 -6.99 -0.08
N ASP A 54 -3.56 -5.81 0.53
CA ASP A 54 -3.95 -4.55 -0.09
C ASP A 54 -2.75 -3.95 -0.83
N GLU A 55 -2.80 -4.00 -2.16
CA GLU A 55 -1.75 -3.46 -3.06
C GLU A 55 -2.00 -2.01 -3.48
N ALA A 56 -2.87 -1.29 -2.78
CA ALA A 56 -3.23 0.08 -3.15
C ALA A 56 -2.04 1.04 -3.29
N HIS A 57 -0.95 0.81 -2.55
CA HIS A 57 0.27 1.62 -2.59
C HIS A 57 1.45 0.95 -3.29
N SER A 58 1.34 -0.31 -3.65
CA SER A 58 2.40 -1.09 -4.29
C SER A 58 2.15 -1.36 -5.77
N LEU A 59 0.88 -1.40 -6.20
CA LEU A 59 0.51 -1.51 -7.61
C LEU A 59 1.09 -0.33 -8.41
N GLY A 60 1.84 -0.64 -9.48
CA GLY A 60 2.57 0.34 -10.29
C GLY A 60 3.89 0.82 -9.65
N VAL A 61 4.32 0.24 -8.53
CA VAL A 61 5.53 0.64 -7.78
C VAL A 61 6.49 -0.53 -7.59
N LEU A 62 6.00 -1.67 -7.09
CA LEU A 62 6.78 -2.85 -6.77
C LEU A 62 6.46 -4.03 -7.70
N GLY A 63 7.35 -4.99 -7.73
CA GLY A 63 7.20 -6.20 -8.52
C GLY A 63 7.47 -6.00 -10.01
N ARG A 64 7.42 -7.08 -10.78
CA ARG A 64 7.63 -7.06 -12.24
C ARG A 64 6.54 -6.22 -12.89
N GLN A 65 6.93 -5.23 -13.67
CA GLN A 65 5.99 -4.32 -14.36
C GLN A 65 4.98 -3.65 -13.39
N GLY A 66 5.34 -3.49 -12.11
CA GLY A 66 4.47 -2.85 -11.12
C GLY A 66 3.34 -3.74 -10.58
N ARG A 67 3.46 -5.06 -10.61
CA ARG A 67 2.41 -6.01 -10.19
C ARG A 67 2.11 -6.01 -8.69
N GLY A 68 2.97 -5.38 -7.88
CA GLY A 68 2.74 -5.22 -6.44
C GLY A 68 3.72 -5.99 -5.56
N THR A 69 3.43 -5.99 -4.26
CA THR A 69 4.28 -6.58 -3.23
C THR A 69 4.26 -8.11 -3.28
N VAL A 70 3.13 -8.70 -3.62
CA VAL A 70 2.99 -10.17 -3.72
C VAL A 70 3.93 -10.70 -4.81
N ASP A 71 3.91 -10.11 -6.01
CA ASP A 71 4.83 -10.45 -7.10
C ASP A 71 6.29 -10.10 -6.77
N HIS A 72 6.51 -9.00 -6.02
CA HIS A 72 7.86 -8.60 -5.58
C HIS A 72 8.55 -9.70 -4.77
N PHE A 73 7.81 -10.43 -3.96
CA PHE A 73 8.33 -11.53 -3.14
C PHE A 73 8.11 -12.92 -3.76
N GLY A 74 7.43 -13.01 -4.92
CA GLY A 74 7.14 -14.29 -5.57
C GLY A 74 6.16 -15.16 -4.80
N LEU A 75 5.14 -14.55 -4.17
CA LEU A 75 4.16 -15.22 -3.29
C LEU A 75 2.78 -15.32 -3.94
N ASP A 76 2.71 -15.29 -5.28
CA ASP A 76 1.44 -15.30 -6.02
C ASP A 76 0.55 -16.51 -5.68
N ASP A 77 1.15 -17.68 -5.40
CA ASP A 77 0.43 -18.90 -5.06
C ASP A 77 0.08 -19.02 -3.56
N ASP A 78 0.67 -18.18 -2.72
CA ASP A 78 0.53 -18.22 -1.26
C ASP A 78 -0.46 -17.19 -0.70
N VAL A 79 -0.78 -16.16 -1.47
CA VAL A 79 -1.74 -15.11 -1.11
C VAL A 79 -3.11 -15.44 -1.70
N ASP A 80 -4.14 -15.49 -0.86
CA ASP A 80 -5.49 -15.90 -1.28
C ASP A 80 -6.26 -14.77 -1.95
N ILE A 81 -6.04 -13.52 -1.50
CA ILE A 81 -6.75 -12.34 -1.99
C ILE A 81 -5.76 -11.20 -2.20
N VAL A 82 -5.78 -10.66 -3.40
CA VAL A 82 -5.11 -9.40 -3.75
C VAL A 82 -6.17 -8.34 -4.02
N MET A 83 -6.06 -7.21 -3.36
CA MET A 83 -6.88 -6.03 -3.62
C MET A 83 -6.03 -4.93 -4.23
N GLY A 84 -6.54 -4.28 -5.25
CA GLY A 84 -5.92 -3.09 -5.83
C GLY A 84 -6.93 -2.00 -6.11
N ILE A 85 -6.43 -0.76 -6.21
CA ILE A 85 -7.27 0.40 -6.52
C ILE A 85 -6.80 1.11 -7.78
N PHE A 86 -7.74 1.77 -8.44
CA PHE A 86 -7.47 2.50 -9.68
C PHE A 86 -7.13 3.98 -9.45
N SER A 87 -7.31 4.49 -8.22
CA SER A 87 -7.21 5.91 -7.90
C SER A 87 -5.79 6.41 -7.60
N LYS A 88 -4.78 5.57 -7.72
CA LYS A 88 -3.37 5.94 -7.54
C LYS A 88 -2.61 5.76 -8.85
N SER A 89 -1.80 4.73 -8.99
CA SER A 89 -0.95 4.49 -10.17
C SER A 89 -1.72 4.43 -11.50
N LEU A 90 -2.97 4.00 -11.48
CA LEU A 90 -3.81 3.90 -12.68
C LEU A 90 -4.64 5.16 -12.97
N GLY A 91 -4.55 6.21 -12.12
CA GLY A 91 -5.12 7.54 -12.38
C GLY A 91 -6.63 7.60 -12.62
N SER A 92 -7.41 6.67 -12.04
CA SER A 92 -8.84 6.52 -12.30
C SER A 92 -9.62 6.38 -11.00
N MET A 93 -10.80 5.75 -10.99
CA MET A 93 -11.55 5.45 -9.78
C MET A 93 -12.02 4.00 -9.76
N GLY A 94 -12.29 3.49 -8.54
CA GLY A 94 -12.69 2.11 -8.30
C GLY A 94 -11.51 1.24 -7.87
N GLY A 95 -11.69 -0.05 -7.96
CA GLY A 95 -10.70 -1.04 -7.56
C GLY A 95 -11.11 -2.44 -7.98
N PHE A 96 -10.35 -3.42 -7.58
CA PHE A 96 -10.59 -4.82 -7.90
C PHE A 96 -10.17 -5.73 -6.73
N ILE A 97 -10.74 -6.91 -6.74
CA ILE A 97 -10.28 -8.06 -5.95
C ILE A 97 -9.86 -9.14 -6.94
N ALA A 98 -8.71 -9.73 -6.71
CA ALA A 98 -8.21 -10.90 -7.42
C ALA A 98 -7.97 -12.05 -6.43
N GLY A 99 -8.22 -13.27 -6.88
CA GLY A 99 -8.06 -14.50 -6.12
C GLY A 99 -8.44 -15.70 -6.98
N ASN A 100 -8.57 -16.88 -6.37
CA ASN A 100 -9.00 -18.06 -7.10
C ASN A 100 -10.45 -17.93 -7.62
N ALA A 101 -10.80 -18.73 -8.61
CA ALA A 101 -12.10 -18.64 -9.28
C ALA A 101 -13.29 -18.86 -8.33
N GLU A 102 -13.16 -19.80 -7.40
CA GLU A 102 -14.22 -20.13 -6.41
C GLU A 102 -14.49 -18.96 -5.48
N LEU A 103 -13.43 -18.31 -4.98
CA LEU A 103 -13.53 -17.12 -4.13
C LEU A 103 -14.17 -15.96 -4.89
N VAL A 104 -13.72 -15.68 -6.12
CA VAL A 104 -14.27 -14.59 -6.94
C VAL A 104 -15.75 -14.83 -7.22
N GLU A 105 -16.13 -16.06 -7.54
CA GLU A 105 -17.54 -16.42 -7.79
C GLU A 105 -18.38 -16.29 -6.51
N TYR A 106 -17.85 -16.73 -5.37
CA TYR A 106 -18.51 -16.51 -4.07
C TYR A 106 -18.73 -15.01 -3.79
N LEU A 107 -17.70 -14.18 -4.00
CA LEU A 107 -17.81 -12.72 -3.78
C LEU A 107 -18.85 -12.05 -4.68
N LYS A 108 -18.97 -12.46 -5.95
CA LYS A 108 -20.00 -11.95 -6.86
C LYS A 108 -21.42 -12.18 -6.33
N HIS A 109 -21.66 -13.29 -5.63
CA HIS A 109 -22.98 -13.66 -5.12
C HIS A 109 -23.23 -13.23 -3.68
N LYS A 110 -22.20 -12.93 -2.91
CA LYS A 110 -22.31 -12.67 -1.46
C LYS A 110 -21.85 -11.29 -1.04
N SER A 111 -21.03 -10.60 -1.84
CA SER A 111 -20.57 -9.26 -1.48
C SER A 111 -21.67 -8.23 -1.67
N ARG A 112 -22.23 -7.76 -0.57
CA ARG A 112 -23.28 -6.73 -0.59
C ARG A 112 -22.78 -5.42 -1.22
N CYS A 113 -21.52 -5.07 -1.00
CA CYS A 113 -20.92 -3.89 -1.60
C CYS A 113 -20.87 -3.99 -3.13
N LEU A 114 -20.60 -5.18 -3.69
CA LEU A 114 -20.61 -5.38 -5.13
C LEU A 114 -22.05 -5.39 -5.71
N ILE A 115 -22.97 -6.13 -5.06
CA ILE A 115 -24.33 -6.34 -5.54
C ILE A 115 -25.12 -5.03 -5.55
N PHE A 116 -24.96 -4.20 -4.52
CA PHE A 116 -25.74 -2.97 -4.35
C PHE A 116 -25.01 -1.69 -4.78
N THR A 117 -23.90 -1.82 -5.48
CA THR A 117 -23.16 -0.69 -6.06
C THR A 117 -23.30 -0.68 -7.59
N ALA A 118 -23.50 0.50 -8.16
CA ALA A 118 -23.53 0.65 -9.61
C ALA A 118 -22.18 0.24 -10.23
N ALA A 119 -22.23 -0.39 -11.40
CA ALA A 119 -21.02 -0.75 -12.14
C ALA A 119 -20.20 0.49 -12.52
N LEU A 120 -18.91 0.30 -12.66
CA LEU A 120 -18.02 1.38 -13.15
C LEU A 120 -18.45 1.80 -14.57
N ALA A 121 -18.42 3.12 -14.80
CA ALA A 121 -18.74 3.65 -16.12
C ALA A 121 -17.75 3.11 -17.19
N PRO A 122 -18.20 2.79 -18.40
CA PRO A 122 -17.34 2.24 -19.46
C PRO A 122 -16.10 3.09 -19.76
N ALA A 123 -16.22 4.43 -19.70
CA ALA A 123 -15.09 5.34 -19.90
C ALA A 123 -14.00 5.16 -18.82
N ILE A 124 -14.40 4.91 -17.56
CA ILE A 124 -13.48 4.60 -16.45
C ILE A 124 -12.76 3.28 -16.72
N VAL A 125 -13.50 2.25 -17.10
CA VAL A 125 -12.93 0.93 -17.43
C VAL A 125 -11.94 1.03 -18.59
N GLY A 126 -12.30 1.74 -19.68
CA GLY A 126 -11.41 1.97 -20.82
C GLY A 126 -10.12 2.70 -20.42
N GLY A 127 -10.23 3.71 -19.56
CA GLY A 127 -9.06 4.42 -19.03
C GLY A 127 -8.13 3.51 -18.20
N VAL A 128 -8.70 2.68 -17.32
CA VAL A 128 -7.94 1.70 -16.52
C VAL A 128 -7.26 0.66 -17.40
N MET A 129 -7.95 0.12 -18.39
CA MET A 129 -7.37 -0.83 -19.34
C MET A 129 -6.15 -0.23 -20.05
N LYS A 130 -6.26 1.00 -20.55
CA LYS A 130 -5.12 1.68 -21.19
C LYS A 130 -3.98 1.99 -20.23
N ALA A 131 -4.29 2.37 -18.99
CA ALA A 131 -3.27 2.59 -17.96
C ALA A 131 -2.51 1.30 -17.61
N LEU A 132 -3.20 0.16 -17.52
CA LEU A 132 -2.57 -1.15 -17.33
C LEU A 132 -1.68 -1.55 -18.51
N GLU A 133 -2.11 -1.33 -19.74
CA GLU A 133 -1.32 -1.56 -20.95
C GLU A 133 -0.03 -0.72 -20.93
N ILE A 134 -0.15 0.59 -20.66
CA ILE A 134 1.00 1.49 -20.52
C ILE A 134 1.95 1.03 -19.40
N MET A 135 1.42 0.61 -18.25
CA MET A 135 2.23 0.12 -17.13
C MET A 135 3.05 -1.13 -17.51
N GLN A 136 2.48 -2.01 -18.34
CA GLN A 136 3.15 -3.21 -18.81
C GLN A 136 4.20 -2.93 -19.91
N GLU A 137 3.91 -1.99 -20.81
CA GLU A 137 4.76 -1.69 -21.97
C GLU A 137 5.85 -0.65 -21.64
N GLU A 138 5.55 0.35 -20.81
CA GLU A 138 6.42 1.48 -20.53
C GLU A 138 7.09 1.37 -19.15
N THR A 139 7.80 0.27 -18.89
CA THR A 139 8.47 -0.01 -17.60
C THR A 139 9.48 1.06 -17.17
N TRP A 140 9.99 1.86 -18.14
CA TRP A 140 10.87 2.98 -17.86
C TRP A 140 10.27 4.01 -16.90
N ARG A 141 8.93 4.09 -16.78
CA ARG A 141 8.24 4.98 -15.82
C ARG A 141 8.51 4.53 -14.38
N ILE A 142 8.45 3.22 -14.13
CA ILE A 142 8.77 2.64 -12.83
C ILE A 142 10.25 2.87 -12.52
N ASP A 143 11.15 2.69 -13.49
CA ASP A 143 12.57 2.98 -13.32
C ASP A 143 12.82 4.45 -12.99
N GLN A 144 12.10 5.37 -13.63
CA GLN A 144 12.19 6.80 -13.34
C GLN A 144 11.68 7.12 -11.93
N LEU A 145 10.54 6.53 -11.53
CA LEU A 145 10.02 6.64 -10.17
C LEU A 145 11.09 6.24 -9.13
N TRP A 146 11.75 5.10 -9.35
CA TRP A 146 12.78 4.61 -8.43
C TRP A 146 14.06 5.46 -8.46
N ARG A 147 14.43 6.04 -9.59
CA ARG A 147 15.52 7.03 -9.65
C ARG A 147 15.19 8.28 -8.81
N ASN A 148 13.97 8.81 -8.97
CA ASN A 148 13.50 9.95 -8.19
C ASN A 148 13.45 9.63 -6.69
N THR A 149 12.93 8.47 -6.34
CA THR A 149 12.84 7.98 -4.96
C THR A 149 14.21 7.94 -4.29
N ARG A 150 15.18 7.28 -4.91
CA ARG A 150 16.56 7.21 -4.37
C ARG A 150 17.16 8.60 -4.17
N LYS A 151 17.04 9.46 -5.17
CA LYS A 151 17.54 10.85 -5.09
C LYS A 151 16.92 11.60 -3.89
N MET A 152 15.64 11.42 -3.63
CA MET A 152 14.95 12.09 -2.54
C MET A 152 15.31 11.50 -1.18
N HIS A 153 15.40 10.16 -1.05
CA HIS A 153 15.88 9.51 0.18
C HIS A 153 17.28 10.02 0.57
N GLU A 154 18.20 10.02 -0.38
CA GLU A 154 19.57 10.51 -0.17
C GLU A 154 19.58 12.01 0.16
N GLY A 155 18.77 12.80 -0.56
CA GLY A 155 18.64 14.23 -0.34
C GLY A 155 18.14 14.57 1.06
N PHE A 156 17.06 13.94 1.51
CA PHE A 156 16.50 14.15 2.84
C PHE A 156 17.46 13.73 3.95
N LYS A 157 18.10 12.56 3.82
CA LYS A 157 19.13 12.11 4.78
C LYS A 157 20.31 13.08 4.87
N ARG A 158 20.77 13.59 3.70
CA ARG A 158 21.90 14.53 3.63
C ARG A 158 21.64 15.85 4.35
N ILE A 159 20.39 16.35 4.30
CA ILE A 159 19.99 17.59 5.00
C ILE A 159 19.50 17.35 6.43
N GLY A 160 19.60 16.10 6.93
CA GLY A 160 19.35 15.77 8.34
C GLY A 160 17.90 15.44 8.69
N PHE A 161 17.02 15.23 7.74
CA PHE A 161 15.67 14.78 8.02
C PHE A 161 15.62 13.32 8.49
N GLN A 162 14.78 13.07 9.48
CA GLN A 162 14.45 11.72 9.92
C GLN A 162 13.28 11.22 9.09
N ILE A 163 13.54 10.23 8.23
CA ILE A 163 12.56 9.67 7.29
C ILE A 163 12.14 8.22 7.62
N GLY A 164 12.54 7.72 8.81
CA GLY A 164 12.25 6.35 9.22
C GLY A 164 12.94 5.29 8.34
N GLU A 165 12.36 4.10 8.34
CA GLU A 165 12.86 2.92 7.60
C GLU A 165 12.15 2.77 6.22
N THR A 166 11.64 3.89 5.65
CA THR A 166 10.94 3.82 4.37
C THR A 166 11.81 3.25 3.26
N GLN A 167 11.21 2.38 2.46
CA GLN A 167 11.85 1.69 1.32
C GLN A 167 11.17 2.02 -0.01
N THR A 168 10.16 2.90 0.00
CA THR A 168 9.28 3.17 -1.14
C THR A 168 9.25 4.65 -1.53
N PRO A 169 8.54 5.04 -2.59
CA PRO A 169 8.30 6.44 -2.94
C PRO A 169 7.54 7.26 -1.88
N ILE A 170 6.95 6.59 -0.88
CA ILE A 170 6.32 7.25 0.26
C ILE A 170 7.41 7.54 1.29
N VAL A 171 7.69 8.82 1.54
CA VAL A 171 8.73 9.23 2.49
C VAL A 171 8.14 10.12 3.56
N PRO A 172 7.95 9.60 4.78
CA PRO A 172 7.53 10.38 5.93
C PRO A 172 8.70 11.19 6.46
N ILE A 173 8.50 12.48 6.70
CA ILE A 173 9.44 13.33 7.42
C ILE A 173 8.90 13.48 8.84
N LEU A 174 9.59 12.92 9.82
CA LEU A 174 9.14 12.95 11.22
C LEU A 174 9.29 14.36 11.80
N ILE A 175 8.18 14.92 12.26
CA ILE A 175 8.10 16.24 12.90
C ILE A 175 7.80 16.09 14.40
N GLY A 176 6.99 15.10 14.77
CA GLY A 176 6.59 14.77 16.14
C GLY A 176 5.37 15.57 16.61
N SER A 177 5.50 16.85 16.84
CA SER A 177 4.40 17.70 17.30
C SER A 177 3.47 18.13 16.16
N GLU A 178 2.16 17.98 16.34
CA GLU A 178 1.14 18.40 15.39
C GLU A 178 1.23 19.90 15.08
N ALA A 179 1.34 20.74 16.11
CA ALA A 179 1.50 22.19 15.94
C ALA A 179 2.73 22.55 15.10
N LYS A 180 3.87 21.86 15.34
CA LYS A 180 5.08 22.06 14.52
C LYS A 180 4.88 21.59 13.08
N ALA A 181 4.14 20.50 12.86
CA ALA A 181 3.85 19.99 11.52
C ALA A 181 3.02 21.00 10.71
N PHE A 182 2.00 21.62 11.31
CA PHE A 182 1.24 22.69 10.66
C PHE A 182 2.10 23.92 10.32
N VAL A 183 2.89 24.41 11.27
CA VAL A 183 3.79 25.55 11.03
C VAL A 183 4.81 25.22 9.94
N PHE A 184 5.34 24.00 9.95
CA PHE A 184 6.32 23.57 8.96
C PHE A 184 5.70 23.51 7.55
N THR A 185 4.52 22.91 7.40
CA THR A 185 3.83 22.84 6.10
C THR A 185 3.36 24.21 5.60
N GLN A 186 2.97 25.12 6.50
CA GLN A 186 2.66 26.49 6.14
C GLN A 186 3.88 27.19 5.56
N ARG A 187 5.04 27.10 6.20
CA ARG A 187 6.30 27.67 5.69
C ARG A 187 6.72 27.07 4.37
N LEU A 188 6.57 25.76 4.19
CA LEU A 188 6.82 25.11 2.90
C LEU A 188 5.92 25.69 1.81
N PHE A 189 4.64 25.93 2.12
CA PHE A 189 3.70 26.53 1.18
C PHE A 189 4.11 27.97 0.80
N GLU A 190 4.55 28.79 1.76
CA GLU A 190 5.07 30.14 1.54
C GLU A 190 6.31 30.13 0.63
N GLU A 191 7.14 29.06 0.71
CA GLU A 191 8.31 28.83 -0.16
C GLU A 191 7.95 28.13 -1.50
N GLY A 192 6.66 27.96 -1.80
CA GLY A 192 6.18 27.36 -3.05
C GLY A 192 6.15 25.82 -3.05
N VAL A 193 6.29 25.17 -1.90
CA VAL A 193 6.23 23.71 -1.77
C VAL A 193 4.92 23.30 -1.11
N PHE A 194 4.04 22.65 -1.88
CA PHE A 194 2.80 22.10 -1.34
C PHE A 194 3.06 20.71 -0.71
N ALA A 195 2.86 20.62 0.59
CA ALA A 195 2.92 19.37 1.34
C ALA A 195 1.87 19.38 2.45
N THR A 196 1.35 18.20 2.83
CA THR A 196 0.33 18.07 3.86
C THR A 196 0.86 17.33 5.08
N PRO A 197 0.52 17.78 6.30
CA PRO A 197 0.85 17.03 7.50
C PRO A 197 -0.09 15.83 7.65
N ALA A 198 0.44 14.71 8.15
CA ALA A 198 -0.37 13.64 8.69
C ALA A 198 -0.24 13.65 10.22
N ILE A 199 -1.38 13.76 10.90
CA ILE A 199 -1.52 13.90 12.34
C ILE A 199 -2.44 12.79 12.89
N TYR A 200 -2.61 12.73 14.20
CA TYR A 200 -3.62 11.83 14.79
C TYR A 200 -5.01 12.07 14.16
N PRO A 201 -5.77 11.00 13.83
CA PRO A 201 -5.52 9.58 14.08
C PRO A 201 -4.77 8.84 12.95
N ALA A 202 -4.33 9.51 11.88
CA ALA A 202 -3.60 8.86 10.78
C ALA A 202 -2.22 8.34 11.21
N VAL A 203 -1.59 9.01 12.17
CA VAL A 203 -0.39 8.57 12.88
C VAL A 203 -0.63 8.63 14.38
N ARG A 204 0.27 8.08 15.20
CA ARG A 204 0.12 8.15 16.66
C ARG A 204 0.26 9.59 17.16
N TYR A 205 -0.41 9.87 18.28
CA TYR A 205 -0.26 11.17 18.93
C TYR A 205 1.21 11.45 19.28
N GLY A 206 1.70 12.62 18.91
CA GLY A 206 3.11 12.99 19.07
C GLY A 206 4.06 12.46 17.98
N GLU A 207 3.55 11.74 16.98
CA GLU A 207 4.33 11.23 15.85
C GLU A 207 3.89 11.87 14.52
N ALA A 208 3.50 13.15 14.55
CA ALA A 208 3.10 13.87 13.33
C ALA A 208 4.23 13.88 12.30
N ILE A 209 3.86 13.66 11.05
CA ILE A 209 4.78 13.62 9.90
C ILE A 209 4.36 14.64 8.85
N VAL A 210 5.29 15.04 8.00
CA VAL A 210 4.98 15.54 6.66
C VAL A 210 5.18 14.39 5.69
N ARG A 211 4.10 13.93 5.09
CA ARG A 211 4.12 12.80 4.16
C ARG A 211 4.39 13.30 2.75
N THR A 212 5.49 12.86 2.18
CA THR A 212 5.81 13.10 0.77
C THR A 212 5.64 11.82 -0.05
N SER A 213 5.26 11.97 -1.31
CA SER A 213 5.17 10.87 -2.27
C SER A 213 5.74 11.36 -3.59
N PHE A 214 6.59 10.56 -4.20
CA PHE A 214 7.25 10.91 -5.46
C PHE A 214 6.62 10.16 -6.63
N MET A 215 6.75 10.77 -7.80
CA MET A 215 6.32 10.24 -9.10
C MET A 215 7.50 10.21 -10.08
#